data_ad940cae263240caa906774f6fbad941
#
_entry.id   ad940cae263240caa906774f6fbad941
#
_cell.length_a   1.000
_cell.length_b   1.000
_cell.length_c   1.000
_cell.angle_alpha   90.00
_cell.angle_beta   90.00
_cell.angle_gamma   90.00
#
_symmetry.space_group_name_H-M   'P 1'
#
loop_
_entity.id
_entity.type
_entity.pdbx_description
1 polymer ?
#
loop_
_entity_poly.entity_id
_entity_poly.type
_entity_poly.pdbx_seq_one_letter_code
_entity_poly.pdbx_strand_id
1 'polypeptide(L)'
;FMVFLDWDKLPWTWYGFDNFAFALIMVVAVPGALAFVFGWLAFRSRVSGVYLSIITQAMTFALMLSFFRNDLGFGGNNGLTDFKDILGFDLQDQTTRATLFVISAIALGGAYVLARMLVQSKFGKVLVSIRDAESRTRFLGYRVEHYKLFEFTLSAMIAGIAAALYVPQAVAYTHRT
;
A
#
# COMPACT_ATOMS: atom_id res chain seq x y z
N PHE A 1 19.91 -7.97 -8.76
CA PHE A 1 18.55 -8.50 -8.84
C PHE A 1 18.35 -9.34 -10.09
N MET A 2 18.65 -8.82 -11.27
CA MET A 2 18.56 -9.55 -12.54
C MET A 2 19.46 -10.80 -12.57
N VAL A 3 20.68 -10.69 -12.03
CA VAL A 3 21.66 -11.81 -11.98
C VAL A 3 21.16 -12.95 -11.11
N PHE A 4 20.43 -12.66 -10.02
CA PHE A 4 19.95 -13.69 -9.10
C PHE A 4 18.74 -14.47 -9.65
N LEU A 5 17.93 -13.84 -10.50
CA LEU A 5 16.77 -14.48 -11.15
C LEU A 5 17.08 -15.03 -12.54
N ASP A 6 18.36 -14.95 -12.97
CA ASP A 6 18.85 -15.40 -14.28
C ASP A 6 18.05 -14.75 -15.45
N TRP A 7 17.66 -13.48 -15.28
CA TRP A 7 16.94 -12.74 -16.28
C TRP A 7 17.87 -11.89 -17.13
N ASP A 8 17.97 -12.20 -18.41
CA ASP A 8 18.70 -11.38 -19.41
C ASP A 8 18.00 -10.03 -19.67
N LYS A 9 16.70 -9.97 -19.45
CA LYS A 9 15.87 -8.76 -19.65
C LYS A 9 14.77 -8.71 -18.58
N LEU A 10 14.41 -7.48 -18.18
CA LEU A 10 13.24 -7.27 -17.30
C LEU A 10 11.97 -7.83 -17.94
N PRO A 11 11.17 -8.63 -17.22
CA PRO A 11 9.85 -9.05 -17.67
C PRO A 11 8.99 -7.83 -18.01
N TRP A 12 8.03 -8.00 -18.89
CA TRP A 12 7.12 -6.92 -19.29
C TRP A 12 6.38 -6.26 -18.11
N THR A 13 6.16 -6.99 -17.04
CA THR A 13 5.53 -6.52 -15.79
C THR A 13 6.39 -5.50 -15.03
N TRP A 14 7.71 -5.50 -15.26
CA TRP A 14 8.68 -4.62 -14.61
C TRP A 14 9.16 -3.50 -15.52
N TYR A 15 8.56 -3.34 -16.70
CA TYR A 15 8.93 -2.29 -17.65
C TYR A 15 8.70 -0.90 -17.05
N GLY A 16 9.73 -0.06 -17.05
CA GLY A 16 9.71 1.30 -16.49
C GLY A 16 10.20 1.42 -15.03
N PHE A 17 10.40 0.32 -14.30
CA PHE A 17 10.95 0.37 -12.94
C PHE A 17 12.45 0.73 -12.87
N ASP A 18 13.11 0.89 -14.00
CA ASP A 18 14.45 1.50 -14.07
C ASP A 18 14.44 2.97 -13.65
N ASN A 19 13.29 3.63 -13.73
CA ASN A 19 13.14 5.01 -13.31
C ASN A 19 12.58 5.06 -11.88
N PHE A 20 13.38 5.57 -10.95
CA PHE A 20 12.98 5.68 -9.54
C PHE A 20 11.70 6.51 -9.33
N ALA A 21 11.51 7.59 -10.10
CA ALA A 21 10.30 8.39 -10.00
C ALA A 21 9.05 7.60 -10.42
N PHE A 22 9.17 6.76 -11.45
CA PHE A 22 8.09 5.86 -11.85
C PHE A 22 7.78 4.83 -10.77
N ALA A 23 8.80 4.20 -10.18
CA ALA A 23 8.63 3.26 -9.08
C ALA A 23 7.91 3.90 -7.89
N LEU A 24 8.25 5.14 -7.54
CA LEU A 24 7.64 5.87 -6.43
C LEU A 24 6.16 6.20 -6.69
N ILE A 25 5.80 6.52 -7.92
CA ILE A 25 4.39 6.68 -8.32
C ILE A 25 3.65 5.34 -8.21
N MET A 26 4.25 4.25 -8.65
CA MET A 26 3.63 2.92 -8.60
C MET A 26 3.41 2.41 -7.17
N VAL A 27 4.27 2.76 -6.23
CA VAL A 27 4.09 2.47 -4.78
C VAL A 27 2.75 3.00 -4.25
N VAL A 28 2.27 4.12 -4.76
CA VAL A 28 0.99 4.72 -4.37
C VAL A 28 -0.14 4.27 -5.30
N ALA A 29 0.12 4.24 -6.61
CA ALA A 29 -0.89 3.98 -7.63
C ALA A 29 -1.41 2.55 -7.61
N VAL A 30 -0.53 1.55 -7.46
CA VAL A 30 -0.93 0.13 -7.52
C VAL A 30 -1.83 -0.26 -6.35
N PRO A 31 -1.46 -0.04 -5.06
CA PRO A 31 -2.35 -0.35 -3.95
C PRO A 31 -3.60 0.53 -3.96
N GLY A 32 -3.50 1.80 -4.38
CA GLY A 32 -4.64 2.69 -4.55
C GLY A 32 -5.63 2.19 -5.59
N ALA A 33 -5.17 1.81 -6.79
CA ALA A 33 -6.01 1.27 -7.85
C ALA A 33 -6.68 -0.05 -7.43
N LEU A 34 -5.93 -0.95 -6.81
CA LEU A 34 -6.44 -2.22 -6.31
C LEU A 34 -7.53 -2.01 -5.25
N ALA A 35 -7.27 -1.12 -4.29
CA ALA A 35 -8.24 -0.77 -3.25
C ALA A 35 -9.47 -0.06 -3.85
N PHE A 36 -9.28 0.80 -4.85
CA PHE A 36 -10.37 1.48 -5.54
C PHE A 36 -11.30 0.47 -6.24
N VAL A 37 -10.73 -0.43 -7.05
CA VAL A 37 -11.52 -1.44 -7.79
C VAL A 37 -12.25 -2.36 -6.83
N PHE A 38 -11.54 -2.90 -5.83
CA PHE A 38 -12.15 -3.77 -4.83
C PHE A 38 -13.22 -3.04 -3.99
N GLY A 39 -12.90 -1.86 -3.49
CA GLY A 39 -13.81 -1.06 -2.68
C GLY A 39 -15.04 -0.63 -3.47
N TRP A 40 -14.87 -0.28 -4.74
CA TRP A 40 -16.00 0.06 -5.61
C TRP A 40 -16.97 -1.12 -5.77
N LEU A 41 -16.45 -2.32 -6.01
CA LEU A 41 -17.27 -3.54 -6.08
C LEU A 41 -17.97 -3.85 -4.75
N ALA A 42 -17.22 -3.81 -3.65
CA ALA A 42 -17.72 -4.15 -2.32
C ALA A 42 -18.79 -3.16 -1.83
N PHE A 43 -18.52 -1.87 -1.93
CA PHE A 43 -19.46 -0.84 -1.45
C PHE A 43 -20.69 -0.68 -2.35
N ARG A 44 -20.54 -0.89 -3.66
CA ARG A 44 -21.67 -0.96 -4.60
C ARG A 44 -22.61 -2.13 -4.29
N SER A 45 -22.05 -3.26 -3.86
CA SER A 45 -22.81 -4.43 -3.44
C SER A 45 -23.39 -4.29 -2.01
N ARG A 46 -23.25 -3.12 -1.40
CA ARG A 46 -23.71 -2.81 -0.02
C ARG A 46 -23.16 -3.78 1.05
N VAL A 47 -22.00 -4.37 0.78
CA VAL A 47 -21.32 -5.20 1.76
C VAL A 47 -20.82 -4.29 2.88
N SER A 48 -21.13 -4.64 4.12
CA SER A 48 -20.76 -3.85 5.29
C SER A 48 -20.47 -4.74 6.50
N GLY A 49 -19.84 -4.14 7.52
CA GLY A 49 -19.56 -4.83 8.78
C GLY A 49 -18.65 -6.03 8.62
N VAL A 50 -19.00 -7.13 9.29
CA VAL A 50 -18.19 -8.35 9.37
C VAL A 50 -17.94 -8.98 8.00
N TYR A 51 -18.91 -8.93 7.09
CA TYR A 51 -18.74 -9.47 5.74
C TYR A 51 -17.67 -8.75 4.94
N LEU A 52 -17.55 -7.43 5.08
CA LEU A 52 -16.48 -6.66 4.44
C LEU A 52 -15.11 -7.11 4.97
N SER A 53 -14.98 -7.31 6.27
CA SER A 53 -13.73 -7.78 6.87
C SER A 53 -13.33 -9.17 6.37
N ILE A 54 -14.27 -10.09 6.25
CA ILE A 54 -14.01 -11.45 5.74
C ILE A 54 -13.55 -11.38 4.26
N ILE A 55 -14.23 -10.60 3.44
CA ILE A 55 -13.91 -10.50 2.00
C ILE A 55 -12.54 -9.82 1.79
N THR A 56 -12.22 -8.78 2.56
CA THR A 56 -10.90 -8.14 2.49
C THR A 56 -9.78 -9.07 2.92
N GLN A 57 -10.01 -9.88 3.96
CA GLN A 57 -9.05 -10.90 4.40
C GLN A 57 -8.83 -11.97 3.33
N ALA A 58 -9.92 -12.46 2.73
CA ALA A 58 -9.85 -13.45 1.65
C ALA A 58 -9.12 -12.89 0.42
N MET A 59 -9.35 -11.62 0.06
CA MET A 59 -8.66 -10.96 -1.04
C MET A 59 -7.15 -10.85 -0.74
N THR A 60 -6.79 -10.42 0.47
CA THR A 60 -5.38 -10.31 0.87
C THR A 60 -4.68 -11.66 0.78
N PHE A 61 -5.32 -12.74 1.23
CA PHE A 61 -4.79 -14.09 1.15
C PHE A 61 -4.65 -14.57 -0.30
N ALA A 62 -5.63 -14.31 -1.14
CA ALA A 62 -5.58 -14.64 -2.56
C ALA A 62 -4.43 -13.89 -3.29
N LEU A 63 -4.23 -12.60 -2.99
CA LEU A 63 -3.11 -11.83 -3.52
C LEU A 63 -1.77 -12.38 -3.03
N MET A 64 -1.65 -12.72 -1.75
CA MET A 64 -0.45 -13.33 -1.19
C MET A 64 -0.10 -14.63 -1.94
N LEU A 65 -1.08 -15.51 -2.15
CA LEU A 65 -0.87 -16.75 -2.91
C LEU A 65 -0.49 -16.47 -4.37
N SER A 66 -1.03 -15.41 -4.97
CA SER A 66 -0.66 -15.01 -6.34
C SER A 66 0.80 -14.55 -6.43
N PHE A 67 1.33 -13.87 -5.41
CA PHE A 67 2.73 -13.48 -5.35
C PHE A 67 3.68 -14.67 -5.15
N PHE A 68 3.24 -15.75 -4.51
CA PHE A 68 4.04 -16.96 -4.37
C PHE A 68 4.16 -17.79 -5.67
N ARG A 69 3.35 -17.49 -6.69
CA ARG A 69 3.46 -18.16 -7.99
C ARG A 69 4.62 -17.58 -8.79
N ASN A 70 5.53 -18.47 -9.23
CA ASN A 70 6.67 -18.10 -10.06
C ASN A 70 6.27 -17.57 -11.45
N ASP A 71 5.11 -17.99 -11.96
CA ASP A 71 4.61 -17.65 -13.30
C ASP A 71 4.38 -16.15 -13.49
N LEU A 72 4.19 -15.39 -12.40
CA LEU A 72 3.94 -13.94 -12.44
C LEU A 72 5.21 -13.08 -12.37
N GLY A 73 6.39 -13.69 -12.27
CA GLY A 73 7.66 -12.96 -12.25
C GLY A 73 7.95 -12.19 -10.94
N PHE A 74 7.32 -12.57 -9.82
CA PHE A 74 7.53 -11.93 -8.51
C PHE A 74 8.55 -12.65 -7.62
N GLY A 75 9.33 -13.59 -8.17
CA GLY A 75 10.33 -14.34 -7.42
C GLY A 75 9.80 -15.52 -6.60
N GLY A 76 8.51 -15.80 -6.63
CA GLY A 76 7.89 -16.94 -5.99
C GLY A 76 8.12 -17.02 -4.48
N ASN A 77 8.31 -18.24 -3.97
CA ASN A 77 8.48 -18.50 -2.54
C ASN A 77 9.76 -17.89 -1.94
N ASN A 78 10.79 -17.66 -2.76
CA ASN A 78 12.05 -17.04 -2.33
C ASN A 78 11.96 -15.51 -2.22
N GLY A 79 10.89 -14.92 -2.76
CA GLY A 79 10.68 -13.49 -2.76
C GLY A 79 11.77 -12.72 -3.52
N LEU A 80 11.81 -11.42 -3.31
CA LEU A 80 12.82 -10.53 -3.84
C LEU A 80 13.95 -10.44 -2.81
N THR A 81 14.99 -11.23 -2.98
CA THR A 81 16.17 -11.29 -2.09
C THR A 81 17.35 -10.52 -2.67
N ASP A 82 18.38 -10.33 -1.85
CA ASP A 82 19.65 -9.72 -2.24
C ASP A 82 19.62 -8.22 -2.59
N PHE A 83 18.78 -7.46 -1.86
CA PHE A 83 18.81 -6.01 -1.88
C PHE A 83 20.04 -5.51 -1.11
N LYS A 84 21.14 -5.23 -1.80
CA LYS A 84 22.37 -4.69 -1.18
C LYS A 84 22.40 -3.18 -1.24
N ASP A 85 21.91 -2.60 -2.35
CA ASP A 85 22.00 -1.17 -2.63
C ASP A 85 20.65 -0.55 -2.99
N ILE A 86 20.41 0.67 -2.52
CA ILE A 86 19.34 1.54 -3.02
C ILE A 86 19.99 2.77 -3.66
N LEU A 87 19.76 3.00 -4.94
CA LEU A 87 20.31 4.13 -5.69
C LEU A 87 21.85 4.23 -5.59
N GLY A 88 22.55 3.10 -5.42
CA GLY A 88 24.01 3.09 -5.25
C GLY A 88 24.48 3.34 -3.82
N PHE A 89 23.57 3.45 -2.86
CA PHE A 89 23.91 3.53 -1.43
C PHE A 89 23.76 2.16 -0.78
N ASP A 90 24.81 1.72 -0.08
CA ASP A 90 24.79 0.47 0.67
C ASP A 90 23.78 0.56 1.82
N LEU A 91 22.83 -0.38 1.87
CA LEU A 91 21.82 -0.50 2.93
C LEU A 91 22.43 -0.83 4.31
N GLN A 92 23.66 -1.32 4.33
CA GLN A 92 24.35 -1.65 5.58
C GLN A 92 25.04 -0.45 6.21
N ASP A 93 25.23 0.63 5.45
CA ASP A 93 25.83 1.84 5.97
C ASP A 93 24.95 2.50 7.04
N GLN A 94 25.57 2.93 8.14
CA GLN A 94 24.87 3.56 9.25
C GLN A 94 24.19 4.87 8.83
N THR A 95 24.79 5.61 7.90
CA THR A 95 24.24 6.86 7.36
C THR A 95 22.95 6.60 6.57
N THR A 96 22.94 5.56 5.73
CA THR A 96 21.77 5.17 4.93
C THR A 96 20.61 4.75 5.83
N ARG A 97 20.89 3.99 6.89
CA ARG A 97 19.87 3.57 7.87
C ARG A 97 19.28 4.76 8.63
N ALA A 98 20.14 5.66 9.09
CA ALA A 98 19.69 6.88 9.79
C ALA A 98 18.81 7.74 8.87
N THR A 99 19.18 7.87 7.60
CA THR A 99 18.40 8.60 6.59
C THR A 99 17.04 7.95 6.34
N LEU A 100 16.99 6.63 6.17
CA LEU A 100 15.74 5.89 5.99
C LEU A 100 14.82 6.02 7.22
N PHE A 101 15.38 5.98 8.42
CA PHE A 101 14.63 6.20 9.65
C PHE A 101 14.02 7.61 9.69
N VAL A 102 14.80 8.64 9.38
CA VAL A 102 14.32 10.03 9.35
C VAL A 102 13.21 10.21 8.31
N ILE A 103 13.37 9.64 7.11
CA ILE A 103 12.34 9.69 6.06
C ILE A 103 11.05 8.98 6.55
N SER A 104 11.17 7.84 7.21
CA SER A 104 10.02 7.11 7.76
C SER A 104 9.32 7.90 8.86
N ALA A 105 10.08 8.58 9.73
CA ALA A 105 9.52 9.44 10.77
C ALA A 105 8.78 10.66 10.17
N ILE A 106 9.33 11.27 9.13
CA ILE A 106 8.67 12.36 8.39
C ILE A 106 7.41 11.88 7.71
N ALA A 107 7.45 10.71 7.06
CA ALA A 107 6.27 10.11 6.41
C ALA A 107 5.16 9.81 7.42
N LEU A 108 5.51 9.28 8.60
CA LEU A 108 4.57 9.04 9.70
C LEU A 108 3.95 10.36 10.19
N GLY A 109 4.77 11.39 10.41
CA GLY A 109 4.30 12.73 10.80
C GLY A 109 3.36 13.32 9.75
N GLY A 110 3.71 13.20 8.47
CA GLY A 110 2.87 13.63 7.34
C GLY A 110 1.54 12.89 7.29
N ALA A 111 1.54 11.57 7.43
CA ALA A 111 0.33 10.75 7.48
C ALA A 111 -0.56 11.14 8.68
N TYR A 112 0.03 11.40 9.85
CA TYR A 112 -0.71 11.88 11.01
C TYR A 112 -1.39 13.24 10.79
N VAL A 113 -0.64 14.21 10.24
CA VAL A 113 -1.18 15.54 9.92
C VAL A 113 -2.31 15.42 8.90
N LEU A 114 -2.14 14.62 7.84
CA LEU A 114 -3.14 14.37 6.82
C LEU A 114 -4.41 13.74 7.43
N ALA A 115 -4.26 12.72 8.26
CA ALA A 115 -5.39 12.08 8.95
C ALA A 115 -6.13 13.09 9.85
N ARG A 116 -5.39 13.91 10.61
CA ARG A 116 -5.97 14.94 11.47
C ARG A 116 -6.74 16.00 10.66
N MET A 117 -6.18 16.47 9.54
CA MET A 117 -6.86 17.42 8.65
C MET A 117 -8.14 16.82 8.06
N LEU A 118 -8.12 15.56 7.64
CA LEU A 118 -9.29 14.86 7.11
C LEU A 118 -10.39 14.73 8.17
N VAL A 119 -10.05 14.29 9.38
CA VAL A 119 -11.03 14.11 10.48
C VAL A 119 -11.66 15.44 10.88
N GLN A 120 -10.89 16.53 10.89
CA GLN A 120 -11.41 17.86 11.26
C GLN A 120 -12.21 18.54 10.12
N SER A 121 -12.11 18.04 8.90
CA SER A 121 -12.79 18.57 7.73
C SER A 121 -14.29 18.27 7.72
N LYS A 122 -15.04 18.91 6.81
CA LYS A 122 -16.46 18.56 6.55
C LYS A 122 -16.60 17.09 6.14
N PHE A 123 -15.62 16.57 5.41
CA PHE A 123 -15.56 15.16 5.01
C PHE A 123 -15.52 14.23 6.23
N GLY A 124 -14.64 14.51 7.19
CA GLY A 124 -14.52 13.73 8.43
C GLY A 124 -15.82 13.75 9.26
N LYS A 125 -16.52 14.89 9.34
CA LYS A 125 -17.81 14.97 10.02
C LYS A 125 -18.87 14.07 9.38
N VAL A 126 -18.88 13.96 8.04
CA VAL A 126 -19.77 13.03 7.33
C VAL A 126 -19.38 11.59 7.60
N LEU A 127 -18.10 11.25 7.65
CA LEU A 127 -17.64 9.91 8.01
C LEU A 127 -18.06 9.49 9.42
N VAL A 128 -17.99 10.41 10.40
CA VAL A 128 -18.50 10.16 11.75
C VAL A 128 -20.00 9.89 11.73
N SER A 129 -20.77 10.69 10.98
CA SER A 129 -22.22 10.45 10.81
C SER A 129 -22.52 9.09 10.16
N ILE A 130 -21.72 8.66 9.19
CA ILE A 130 -21.83 7.34 8.55
C ILE A 130 -21.55 6.23 9.55
N ARG A 131 -20.53 6.39 10.39
CA ARG A 131 -20.17 5.42 11.43
C ARG A 131 -21.30 5.25 12.44
N ASP A 132 -21.88 6.35 12.90
CA ASP A 132 -22.86 6.36 13.98
C ASP A 132 -24.26 5.96 13.50
N ALA A 133 -24.65 6.37 12.29
CA ALA A 133 -25.97 6.09 11.72
C ALA A 133 -25.95 6.13 10.17
N GLU A 134 -25.43 5.08 9.54
CA GLU A 134 -25.30 5.01 8.07
C GLU A 134 -26.64 5.23 7.34
N SER A 135 -27.71 4.61 7.80
CA SER A 135 -29.04 4.74 7.19
C SER A 135 -29.55 6.18 7.24
N ARG A 136 -29.39 6.86 8.36
CA ARG A 136 -29.82 8.26 8.50
C ARG A 136 -29.02 9.18 7.59
N THR A 137 -27.70 9.00 7.51
CA THR A 137 -26.84 9.80 6.63
C THR A 137 -27.22 9.61 5.16
N ARG A 138 -27.61 8.40 4.78
CA ARG A 138 -28.11 8.09 3.44
C ARG A 138 -29.45 8.77 3.15
N PHE A 139 -30.37 8.83 4.13
CA PHE A 139 -31.64 9.56 3.99
C PHE A 139 -31.46 11.07 3.84
N LEU A 140 -30.37 11.64 4.37
CA LEU A 140 -30.00 13.04 4.17
C LEU A 140 -29.44 13.34 2.77
N GLY A 141 -29.36 12.34 1.88
CA GLY A 141 -28.91 12.49 0.50
C GLY A 141 -27.41 12.29 0.29
N TYR A 142 -26.64 11.92 1.31
CA TYR A 142 -25.22 11.62 1.14
C TYR A 142 -25.00 10.27 0.48
N ARG A 143 -24.11 10.22 -0.51
CA ARG A 143 -23.70 8.99 -1.18
C ARG A 143 -22.63 8.30 -0.33
N VAL A 144 -23.04 7.54 0.66
CA VAL A 144 -22.17 6.88 1.65
C VAL A 144 -21.09 6.03 1.00
N GLU A 145 -21.40 5.38 -0.12
CA GLU A 145 -20.48 4.52 -0.86
C GLU A 145 -19.22 5.28 -1.31
N HIS A 146 -19.37 6.52 -1.78
CA HIS A 146 -18.23 7.32 -2.25
C HIS A 146 -17.32 7.76 -1.11
N TYR A 147 -17.88 8.08 0.05
CA TYR A 147 -17.10 8.45 1.24
C TYR A 147 -16.27 7.27 1.75
N LYS A 148 -16.88 6.08 1.83
CA LYS A 148 -16.20 4.85 2.22
C LYS A 148 -15.12 4.46 1.20
N LEU A 149 -15.42 4.57 -0.09
CA LEU A 149 -14.49 4.26 -1.16
C LEU A 149 -13.25 5.16 -1.12
N PHE A 150 -13.46 6.47 -0.93
CA PHE A 150 -12.36 7.42 -0.84
C PHE A 150 -11.45 7.12 0.37
N GLU A 151 -12.04 6.91 1.55
CA GLU A 151 -11.30 6.58 2.78
C GLU A 151 -10.50 5.29 2.61
N PHE A 152 -11.13 4.24 2.08
CA PHE A 152 -10.50 2.95 1.84
C PHE A 152 -9.32 3.04 0.86
N THR A 153 -9.50 3.76 -0.25
CA THR A 153 -8.46 3.99 -1.25
C THR A 153 -7.30 4.79 -0.69
N LEU A 154 -7.58 5.87 0.04
CA LEU A 154 -6.55 6.70 0.65
C LEU A 154 -5.74 5.92 1.70
N SER A 155 -6.41 5.11 2.51
CA SER A 155 -5.75 4.23 3.49
C SER A 155 -4.78 3.26 2.81
N ALA A 156 -5.18 2.67 1.68
CA ALA A 156 -4.33 1.77 0.90
C ALA A 156 -3.11 2.48 0.28
N MET A 157 -3.27 3.72 -0.18
CA MET A 157 -2.15 4.54 -0.68
C MET A 157 -1.12 4.82 0.43
N ILE A 158 -1.58 5.18 1.62
CA ILE A 158 -0.70 5.40 2.79
C ILE A 158 -0.01 4.10 3.18
N ALA A 159 -0.72 2.99 3.19
CA ALA A 159 -0.15 1.67 3.47
C ALA A 159 0.93 1.27 2.44
N GLY A 160 0.75 1.62 1.15
CA GLY A 160 1.75 1.43 0.11
C GLY A 160 3.06 2.18 0.40
N ILE A 161 2.96 3.45 0.80
CA ILE A 161 4.12 4.25 1.20
C ILE A 161 4.81 3.62 2.42
N ALA A 162 4.04 3.22 3.43
CA ALA A 162 4.58 2.58 4.62
C ALA A 162 5.32 1.28 4.30
N ALA A 163 4.76 0.44 3.42
CA ALA A 163 5.39 -0.80 2.97
C ALA A 163 6.71 -0.54 2.21
N ALA A 164 6.73 0.46 1.32
CA ALA A 164 7.93 0.83 0.57
C ALA A 164 9.07 1.32 1.47
N LEU A 165 8.77 1.98 2.58
CA LEU A 165 9.75 2.41 3.56
C LEU A 165 10.17 1.28 4.52
N TYR A 166 9.27 0.35 4.79
CA TYR A 166 9.52 -0.76 5.71
C TYR A 166 10.46 -1.83 5.11
N VAL A 167 10.25 -2.20 3.83
CA VAL A 167 10.98 -3.30 3.19
C VAL A 167 12.50 -3.11 3.24
N PRO A 168 13.08 -1.96 2.83
CA PRO A 168 14.52 -1.75 2.89
C PRO A 168 15.09 -1.84 4.30
N GLN A 169 14.34 -1.35 5.29
CA GLN A 169 14.76 -1.40 6.68
C GLN A 169 14.74 -2.83 7.22
N ALA A 170 13.70 -3.60 6.93
CA ALA A 170 13.60 -5.00 7.34
C ALA A 170 14.73 -5.86 6.78
N VAL A 171 15.06 -5.70 5.50
CA VAL A 171 16.18 -6.41 4.85
C VAL A 171 17.53 -6.05 5.50
N ALA A 172 17.76 -4.78 5.82
CA ALA A 172 18.98 -4.33 6.46
C ALA A 172 19.22 -4.96 7.85
N TYR A 173 18.17 -5.40 8.55
CA TYR A 173 18.29 -6.12 9.84
C TYR A 173 18.55 -7.61 9.69
N THR A 174 17.97 -8.26 8.68
CA THR A 174 18.03 -9.72 8.51
C THR A 174 19.43 -10.22 8.15
N HIS A 175 20.26 -9.41 7.50
CA HIS A 175 21.64 -9.78 7.14
C HIS A 175 22.68 -9.64 8.29
N ARG A 176 22.24 -9.35 9.52
CA ARG A 176 23.14 -9.25 10.70
C ARG A 176 23.29 -10.54 11.52
N THR A 177 22.50 -11.56 11.21
CA THR A 177 22.57 -12.88 11.84
C THR A 177 23.20 -13.90 10.92
#